data_216e61b41e4d4401eff05b037a79bdaf
#
_entry.id   216e61b41e4d4401eff05b037a79bdaf
#
_cell.length_a   1.000
_cell.length_b   1.000
_cell.length_c   1.000
_cell.angle_alpha   90.00
_cell.angle_beta   90.00
_cell.angle_gamma   90.00
#
_symmetry.space_group_name_H-M   'P 1'
#
loop_
_entity.id
_entity.type
_entity.pdbx_description
1 polymer ?
#
loop_
_entity_poly.entity_id
_entity_poly.type
_entity_poly.pdbx_seq_one_letter_code
_entity_poly.pdbx_strand_id
1 'polypeptide(L)'
;MNLSRIVLSGLVLWAGVSLSAKIITKPVAYEHAGVKLEGYLAYDDTKISAAHRAPGIVVVPEWWGLNDYAKHRVEQLAQLGYVAFAADMYGAGITTTDAKKAGELAGQFYGKPLMAERAQAGLDQLLATGLVEAGQVAAIGYCFGGSTVQALAYSGAPLAGIVSFHGGLIPVPADAAAKNKAKILMCHGAMDPLVNKEAVDAFTSAMNEGKFDYQFISYAGAVHAFTNPEADKVAAANGLTGKIGYNAAADRRSWSQMKVFFNELFEKK
;
A
#
# COMPACT_ATOMS: atom_id res chain seq x y z
N MET A 1 -45.06 49.70 -41.68
CA MET A 1 -44.07 49.93 -40.57
C MET A 1 -43.90 48.63 -39.84
N ASN A 2 -42.83 47.90 -40.14
CA ASN A 2 -42.54 46.62 -39.47
C ASN A 2 -41.39 46.84 -38.46
N LEU A 3 -41.74 46.69 -37.15
CA LEU A 3 -40.74 46.71 -36.08
C LEU A 3 -40.17 45.27 -35.90
N SER A 4 -38.91 45.07 -36.33
CA SER A 4 -38.14 43.85 -36.02
C SER A 4 -37.69 43.89 -34.57
N ARG A 5 -38.12 42.91 -33.78
CA ARG A 5 -37.63 42.69 -32.43
C ARG A 5 -36.32 41.89 -32.51
N ILE A 6 -35.21 42.50 -32.10
CA ILE A 6 -33.93 41.83 -31.91
C ILE A 6 -33.96 41.15 -30.53
N VAL A 7 -33.92 39.83 -30.51
CA VAL A 7 -33.73 39.03 -29.28
C VAL A 7 -32.23 38.85 -29.09
N LEU A 8 -31.66 39.52 -28.10
CA LEU A 8 -30.28 39.29 -27.67
C LEU A 8 -30.27 38.05 -26.74
N SER A 9 -29.80 36.92 -27.25
CA SER A 9 -29.52 35.73 -26.44
C SER A 9 -28.20 35.92 -25.74
N GLY A 10 -28.22 36.22 -24.45
CA GLY A 10 -27.03 36.28 -23.60
C GLY A 10 -26.48 34.87 -23.33
N LEU A 11 -25.32 34.58 -23.86
CA LEU A 11 -24.55 33.35 -23.54
C LEU A 11 -23.93 33.55 -22.16
N VAL A 12 -24.47 32.91 -21.13
CA VAL A 12 -23.83 32.84 -19.81
C VAL A 12 -22.75 31.77 -19.86
N LEU A 13 -21.47 32.18 -20.02
CA LEU A 13 -20.32 31.34 -19.85
C LEU A 13 -20.17 31.02 -18.35
N TRP A 14 -20.53 29.82 -17.95
CA TRP A 14 -20.15 29.26 -16.67
C TRP A 14 -18.64 28.93 -16.71
N ALA A 15 -17.80 29.80 -16.15
CA ALA A 15 -16.42 29.47 -15.84
C ALA A 15 -16.44 28.44 -14.70
N GLY A 16 -16.31 27.15 -15.07
CA GLY A 16 -16.09 26.09 -14.11
C GLY A 16 -14.76 26.33 -13.42
N VAL A 17 -14.79 26.73 -12.14
CA VAL A 17 -13.60 26.74 -11.29
C VAL A 17 -13.20 25.28 -11.11
N SER A 18 -12.17 24.82 -11.82
CA SER A 18 -11.52 23.54 -11.52
C SER A 18 -10.85 23.69 -10.16
N LEU A 19 -11.50 23.19 -9.11
CA LEU A 19 -10.83 23.01 -7.83
C LEU A 19 -9.70 21.99 -8.07
N SER A 20 -8.45 22.45 -8.05
CA SER A 20 -7.28 21.58 -8.03
C SER A 20 -7.33 20.76 -6.74
N ALA A 21 -7.10 19.46 -6.84
CA ALA A 21 -7.04 18.58 -5.67
C ALA A 21 -6.04 19.14 -4.66
N LYS A 22 -6.48 19.31 -3.41
CA LYS A 22 -5.62 19.72 -2.31
C LYS A 22 -5.35 18.51 -1.44
N ILE A 23 -4.20 17.88 -1.67
CA ILE A 23 -3.78 16.76 -0.84
C ILE A 23 -3.34 17.30 0.52
N ILE A 24 -4.06 16.93 1.55
CA ILE A 24 -3.67 17.15 2.95
C ILE A 24 -2.76 16.02 3.37
N THR A 25 -1.65 16.37 3.99
CA THR A 25 -0.71 15.43 4.58
C THR A 25 -0.44 15.82 6.03
N LYS A 26 -0.35 14.83 6.92
CA LYS A 26 -0.02 15.10 8.33
C LYS A 26 0.59 13.88 9.02
N PRO A 27 1.58 14.07 9.92
CA PRO A 27 2.00 13.04 10.83
C PRO A 27 0.87 12.73 11.82
N VAL A 28 0.79 11.47 12.26
CA VAL A 28 -0.16 11.01 13.27
C VAL A 28 0.61 10.22 14.32
N ALA A 29 0.71 10.78 15.51
CA ALA A 29 1.35 10.11 16.63
C ALA A 29 0.38 9.06 17.23
N TYR A 30 0.89 7.86 17.50
CA TYR A 30 0.17 6.79 18.17
C TYR A 30 1.14 5.89 18.95
N GLU A 31 0.62 4.90 19.63
CA GLU A 31 1.44 3.98 20.43
C GLU A 31 0.97 2.54 20.23
N HIS A 32 1.90 1.61 20.23
CA HIS A 32 1.60 0.18 20.27
C HIS A 32 2.66 -0.57 21.09
N ALA A 33 2.22 -1.36 22.08
CA ALA A 33 3.09 -2.16 22.96
C ALA A 33 4.22 -1.35 23.60
N GLY A 34 3.92 -0.13 24.09
CA GLY A 34 4.88 0.75 24.76
C GLY A 34 5.85 1.48 23.83
N VAL A 35 5.70 1.32 22.50
CA VAL A 35 6.51 2.00 21.50
C VAL A 35 5.75 3.18 20.91
N LYS A 36 6.33 4.39 21.00
CA LYS A 36 5.80 5.58 20.34
C LYS A 36 6.06 5.49 18.84
N LEU A 37 5.03 5.70 18.06
CA LEU A 37 5.00 5.57 16.61
C LEU A 37 4.51 6.87 15.99
N GLU A 38 4.93 7.13 14.75
CA GLU A 38 4.43 8.25 13.97
C GLU A 38 4.10 7.78 12.55
N GLY A 39 2.81 7.63 12.25
CA GLY A 39 2.32 7.34 10.91
C GLY A 39 2.18 8.61 10.06
N TYR A 40 1.88 8.41 8.78
CA TYR A 40 1.70 9.50 7.83
C TYR A 40 0.37 9.35 7.10
N LEU A 41 -0.55 10.29 7.32
CA LEU A 41 -1.88 10.33 6.70
C LEU A 41 -1.89 11.27 5.51
N ALA A 42 -2.51 10.86 4.38
CA ALA A 42 -2.84 11.76 3.29
C ALA A 42 -4.23 11.48 2.70
N TYR A 43 -4.93 12.52 2.26
CA TYR A 43 -6.22 12.46 1.57
C TYR A 43 -6.51 13.79 0.83
N ASP A 44 -7.47 13.77 -0.11
CA ASP A 44 -7.95 14.97 -0.83
C ASP A 44 -9.11 15.60 -0.05
N ASP A 45 -8.86 16.74 0.65
CA ASP A 45 -9.88 17.40 1.48
C ASP A 45 -10.97 18.14 0.67
N THR A 46 -10.78 18.26 -0.64
CA THR A 46 -11.82 18.81 -1.52
C THR A 46 -12.91 17.78 -1.85
N LYS A 47 -12.64 16.49 -1.64
CA LYS A 47 -13.52 15.37 -1.97
C LYS A 47 -13.93 14.54 -0.75
N ILE A 48 -13.05 14.47 0.26
CA ILE A 48 -13.17 13.55 1.39
C ILE A 48 -13.40 14.32 2.68
N SER A 49 -14.45 13.94 3.40
CA SER A 49 -14.83 14.49 4.69
C SER A 49 -15.58 13.44 5.52
N ALA A 50 -15.93 13.73 6.75
CA ALA A 50 -16.76 12.83 7.57
C ALA A 50 -18.14 12.54 6.94
N ALA A 51 -18.66 13.46 6.10
CA ALA A 51 -19.91 13.28 5.35
C ALA A 51 -19.72 12.59 3.99
N HIS A 52 -18.52 12.63 3.43
CA HIS A 52 -18.16 12.04 2.13
C HIS A 52 -16.90 11.19 2.32
N ARG A 53 -17.10 9.98 2.82
CA ARG A 53 -16.02 9.02 3.10
C ARG A 53 -15.52 8.36 1.82
N ALA A 54 -14.29 7.87 1.85
CA ALA A 54 -13.66 7.16 0.74
C ALA A 54 -13.05 5.83 1.21
N PRO A 55 -12.67 4.92 0.29
CA PRO A 55 -11.93 3.73 0.67
C PRO A 55 -10.60 4.09 1.35
N GLY A 56 -10.22 3.29 2.34
CA GLY A 56 -9.00 3.47 3.13
C GLY A 56 -7.90 2.51 2.74
N ILE A 57 -6.65 3.00 2.64
CA ILE A 57 -5.50 2.18 2.31
C ILE A 57 -4.41 2.34 3.38
N VAL A 58 -4.06 1.23 4.04
CA VAL A 58 -2.83 1.18 4.87
C VAL A 58 -1.64 0.87 3.97
N VAL A 59 -0.55 1.61 4.15
CA VAL A 59 0.72 1.40 3.46
C VAL A 59 1.76 0.95 4.47
N VAL A 60 2.37 -0.21 4.25
CA VAL A 60 3.48 -0.69 5.07
C VAL A 60 4.78 -0.51 4.31
N PRO A 61 5.75 0.23 4.88
CA PRO A 61 7.00 0.58 4.20
C PRO A 61 7.92 -0.62 3.99
N GLU A 62 8.97 -0.40 3.19
CA GLU A 62 10.11 -1.31 3.10
C GLU A 62 10.83 -1.40 4.46
N TRP A 63 11.80 -2.30 4.58
CA TRP A 63 12.61 -2.49 5.79
C TRP A 63 13.45 -1.26 6.21
N TRP A 64 13.47 -0.21 5.40
CA TRP A 64 14.14 1.05 5.71
C TRP A 64 13.38 1.93 6.72
N GLY A 65 12.15 1.56 7.08
CA GLY A 65 11.23 2.35 7.91
C GLY A 65 10.38 3.31 7.10
N LEU A 66 9.60 4.16 7.78
CA LEU A 66 8.68 5.12 7.17
C LEU A 66 9.45 6.33 6.61
N ASN A 67 10.04 6.15 5.43
CA ASN A 67 10.84 7.13 4.72
C ASN A 67 10.03 7.90 3.66
N ASP A 68 10.69 8.79 2.92
CA ASP A 68 10.04 9.63 1.90
C ASP A 68 9.45 8.82 0.75
N TYR A 69 10.01 7.66 0.40
CA TYR A 69 9.43 6.76 -0.60
C TYR A 69 8.03 6.26 -0.16
N ALA A 70 7.91 5.81 1.08
CA ALA A 70 6.62 5.35 1.61
C ALA A 70 5.60 6.50 1.68
N LYS A 71 6.02 7.70 2.13
CA LYS A 71 5.18 8.90 2.14
C LYS A 71 4.69 9.27 0.74
N HIS A 72 5.58 9.24 -0.25
CA HIS A 72 5.22 9.51 -1.65
C HIS A 72 4.15 8.54 -2.16
N ARG A 73 4.24 7.25 -1.84
CA ARG A 73 3.21 6.25 -2.20
C ARG A 73 1.86 6.55 -1.55
N VAL A 74 1.85 7.02 -0.31
CA VAL A 74 0.63 7.48 0.39
C VAL A 74 0.00 8.68 -0.33
N GLU A 75 0.81 9.66 -0.74
CA GLU A 75 0.33 10.83 -1.48
C GLU A 75 -0.23 10.46 -2.87
N GLN A 76 0.40 9.52 -3.58
CA GLN A 76 -0.12 8.99 -4.84
C GLN A 76 -1.49 8.31 -4.66
N LEU A 77 -1.70 7.58 -3.58
CA LEU A 77 -3.01 6.99 -3.26
C LEU A 77 -4.06 8.06 -2.94
N ALA A 78 -3.68 9.10 -2.21
CA ALA A 78 -4.57 10.23 -1.93
C ALA A 78 -4.98 10.96 -3.23
N GLN A 79 -4.07 11.12 -4.19
CA GLN A 79 -4.37 11.66 -5.53
C GLN A 79 -5.37 10.80 -6.31
N LEU A 80 -5.38 9.48 -6.06
CA LEU A 80 -6.36 8.55 -6.64
C LEU A 80 -7.73 8.60 -5.93
N GLY A 81 -7.86 9.38 -4.84
CA GLY A 81 -9.11 9.54 -4.10
C GLY A 81 -9.28 8.60 -2.91
N TYR A 82 -8.20 8.00 -2.42
CA TYR A 82 -8.20 7.19 -1.20
C TYR A 82 -7.83 8.01 0.04
N VAL A 83 -8.27 7.55 1.21
CA VAL A 83 -7.67 7.95 2.49
C VAL A 83 -6.50 7.00 2.73
N ALA A 84 -5.28 7.48 2.67
CA ALA A 84 -4.09 6.63 2.76
C ALA A 84 -3.28 6.93 4.02
N PHE A 85 -2.78 5.87 4.67
CA PHE A 85 -2.03 5.95 5.92
C PHE A 85 -0.82 5.04 5.89
N ALA A 86 0.39 5.60 5.97
CA ALA A 86 1.59 4.79 6.17
C ALA A 86 1.75 4.44 7.65
N ALA A 87 1.84 3.15 7.94
CA ALA A 87 2.12 2.64 9.27
C ALA A 87 3.62 2.75 9.60
N ASP A 88 3.94 3.24 10.79
CA ASP A 88 5.28 3.14 11.35
C ASP A 88 5.44 1.77 12.03
N MET A 89 6.45 1.03 11.61
CA MET A 89 6.71 -0.31 12.14
C MET A 89 7.75 -0.29 13.28
N TYR A 90 8.63 0.70 13.32
CA TYR A 90 9.84 0.65 14.15
C TYR A 90 9.80 1.60 15.36
N GLY A 91 9.25 2.78 15.17
CA GLY A 91 9.20 3.86 16.16
C GLY A 91 9.34 5.23 15.51
N ALA A 92 8.80 6.26 16.15
CA ALA A 92 8.76 7.62 15.63
C ALA A 92 10.16 8.10 15.18
N GLY A 93 10.29 8.41 13.89
CA GLY A 93 11.53 8.88 13.27
C GLY A 93 12.61 7.81 13.03
N ILE A 94 12.33 6.52 13.31
CA ILE A 94 13.31 5.46 13.07
C ILE A 94 13.32 5.04 11.60
N THR A 95 14.33 5.47 10.87
CA THR A 95 14.63 5.08 9.50
C THR A 95 16.12 4.78 9.36
N THR A 96 16.50 4.02 8.33
CA THR A 96 17.90 3.72 8.02
C THR A 96 18.12 3.53 6.53
N THR A 97 19.34 3.75 6.06
CA THR A 97 19.82 3.36 4.72
C THR A 97 20.91 2.30 4.78
N ASP A 98 21.25 1.84 5.98
CA ASP A 98 22.20 0.76 6.23
C ASP A 98 21.48 -0.59 6.28
N ALA A 99 21.86 -1.53 5.39
CA ALA A 99 21.18 -2.81 5.25
C ALA A 99 21.32 -3.71 6.50
N LYS A 100 22.44 -3.63 7.22
CA LYS A 100 22.62 -4.39 8.46
C LYS A 100 21.63 -3.90 9.51
N LYS A 101 21.54 -2.57 9.69
CA LYS A 101 20.59 -1.96 10.63
C LYS A 101 19.14 -2.25 10.24
N ALA A 102 18.80 -2.17 8.95
CA ALA A 102 17.48 -2.53 8.44
C ALA A 102 17.14 -4.01 8.73
N GLY A 103 18.09 -4.92 8.55
CA GLY A 103 17.92 -6.32 8.89
C GLY A 103 17.69 -6.57 10.39
N GLU A 104 18.40 -5.85 11.26
CA GLU A 104 18.19 -5.89 12.72
C GLU A 104 16.78 -5.41 13.11
N LEU A 105 16.31 -4.32 12.50
CA LEU A 105 14.98 -3.76 12.75
C LEU A 105 13.88 -4.70 12.25
N ALA A 106 13.93 -5.13 11.00
CA ALA A 106 12.93 -6.01 10.40
C ALA A 106 12.93 -7.42 11.05
N GLY A 107 14.09 -7.92 11.47
CA GLY A 107 14.25 -9.22 12.13
C GLY A 107 13.48 -9.34 13.45
N GLN A 108 13.08 -8.22 14.05
CA GLN A 108 12.26 -8.24 15.26
C GLN A 108 10.81 -8.71 14.99
N PHE A 109 10.37 -8.72 13.73
CA PHE A 109 8.99 -8.97 13.31
C PHE A 109 8.78 -10.34 12.67
N TYR A 110 9.74 -10.82 11.87
CA TYR A 110 9.58 -12.08 11.15
C TYR A 110 9.31 -13.26 12.07
N GLY A 111 8.27 -14.04 11.75
CA GLY A 111 7.85 -15.20 12.53
C GLY A 111 7.20 -14.88 13.88
N LYS A 112 6.86 -13.61 14.13
CA LYS A 112 6.24 -13.17 15.40
C LYS A 112 4.89 -12.50 15.15
N PRO A 113 3.94 -12.60 16.08
CA PRO A 113 2.65 -11.91 16.04
C PRO A 113 2.78 -10.39 15.90
N LEU A 114 3.86 -9.81 16.43
CA LEU A 114 4.15 -8.39 16.39
C LEU A 114 4.09 -7.82 14.96
N MET A 115 4.38 -8.61 13.91
CA MET A 115 4.32 -8.16 12.52
C MET A 115 2.89 -7.73 12.14
N ALA A 116 1.91 -8.59 12.39
CA ALA A 116 0.51 -8.27 12.13
C ALA A 116 -0.04 -7.23 13.12
N GLU A 117 0.27 -7.36 14.40
CA GLU A 117 -0.21 -6.48 15.47
C GLU A 117 0.23 -5.01 15.26
N ARG A 118 1.48 -4.78 14.84
CA ARG A 118 1.99 -3.44 14.58
C ARG A 118 1.34 -2.82 13.33
N ALA A 119 1.10 -3.60 12.30
CA ALA A 119 0.37 -3.15 11.11
C ALA A 119 -1.12 -2.90 11.44
N GLN A 120 -1.73 -3.73 12.30
CA GLN A 120 -3.09 -3.52 12.80
C GLN A 120 -3.20 -2.20 13.55
N ALA A 121 -2.23 -1.84 14.39
CA ALA A 121 -2.23 -0.54 15.06
C ALA A 121 -2.25 0.64 14.06
N GLY A 122 -1.55 0.52 12.93
CA GLY A 122 -1.63 1.50 11.83
C GLY A 122 -3.00 1.52 11.15
N LEU A 123 -3.61 0.36 10.92
CA LEU A 123 -4.97 0.23 10.40
C LEU A 123 -5.98 0.89 11.34
N ASP A 124 -5.84 0.70 12.64
CA ASP A 124 -6.72 1.31 13.65
C ASP A 124 -6.63 2.85 13.60
N GLN A 125 -5.44 3.43 13.37
CA GLN A 125 -5.28 4.87 13.18
C GLN A 125 -5.99 5.37 11.91
N LEU A 126 -5.88 4.65 10.79
CA LEU A 126 -6.61 4.98 9.56
C LEU A 126 -8.11 5.01 9.82
N LEU A 127 -8.66 3.98 10.47
CA LEU A 127 -10.08 3.90 10.79
C LEU A 127 -10.54 4.99 11.77
N ALA A 128 -9.70 5.33 12.74
CA ALA A 128 -9.98 6.39 13.74
C ALA A 128 -10.08 7.80 13.12
N THR A 129 -9.65 8.00 11.86
CA THR A 129 -9.84 9.28 11.16
C THR A 129 -11.30 9.63 10.95
N GLY A 130 -12.20 8.65 10.91
CA GLY A 130 -13.62 8.83 10.56
C GLY A 130 -13.86 9.16 9.07
N LEU A 131 -12.82 9.14 8.24
CA LEU A 131 -12.87 9.48 6.80
C LEU A 131 -13.06 8.25 5.90
N VAL A 132 -12.94 7.04 6.46
CA VAL A 132 -12.95 5.79 5.70
C VAL A 132 -14.35 5.23 5.60
N GLU A 133 -14.75 4.80 4.39
CA GLU A 133 -15.99 4.09 4.14
C GLU A 133 -15.95 2.70 4.78
N ALA A 134 -17.01 2.35 5.51
CA ALA A 134 -17.07 1.08 6.23
C ALA A 134 -16.95 -0.12 5.28
N GLY A 135 -16.06 -1.06 5.58
CA GLY A 135 -15.83 -2.27 4.77
C GLY A 135 -14.99 -2.03 3.50
N GLN A 136 -14.64 -0.78 3.17
CA GLN A 136 -13.79 -0.47 2.02
C GLN A 136 -12.36 -0.14 2.45
N VAL A 137 -11.66 -1.14 2.95
CA VAL A 137 -10.29 -0.99 3.44
C VAL A 137 -9.38 -2.03 2.80
N ALA A 138 -8.22 -1.59 2.32
CA ALA A 138 -7.17 -2.48 1.85
C ALA A 138 -5.82 -2.12 2.48
N ALA A 139 -4.85 -3.02 2.35
CA ALA A 139 -3.48 -2.75 2.75
C ALA A 139 -2.52 -3.02 1.59
N ILE A 140 -1.52 -2.17 1.42
CA ILE A 140 -0.41 -2.42 0.50
C ILE A 140 0.90 -2.41 1.26
N GLY A 141 1.87 -3.16 0.79
CA GLY A 141 3.19 -3.20 1.40
C GLY A 141 4.30 -3.46 0.39
N TYR A 142 5.47 -2.94 0.71
CA TYR A 142 6.66 -3.01 -0.13
C TYR A 142 7.76 -3.79 0.58
N CYS A 143 8.40 -4.77 -0.07
CA CYS A 143 9.48 -5.58 0.54
C CYS A 143 9.03 -6.22 1.88
N PHE A 144 9.64 -5.84 3.00
CA PHE A 144 9.22 -6.19 4.36
C PHE A 144 7.73 -5.90 4.60
N GLY A 145 7.26 -4.74 4.13
CA GLY A 145 5.84 -4.38 4.20
C GLY A 145 4.94 -5.31 3.40
N GLY A 146 5.43 -5.86 2.28
CA GLY A 146 4.70 -6.86 1.50
C GLY A 146 4.50 -8.18 2.25
N SER A 147 5.49 -8.61 3.05
CA SER A 147 5.35 -9.72 4.00
C SER A 147 4.39 -9.37 5.13
N THR A 148 4.46 -8.12 5.61
CA THR A 148 3.64 -7.64 6.73
C THR A 148 2.15 -7.61 6.39
N VAL A 149 1.77 -7.16 5.19
CA VAL A 149 0.34 -7.16 4.79
C VAL A 149 -0.21 -8.58 4.59
N GLN A 150 0.64 -9.55 4.22
CA GLN A 150 0.27 -10.97 4.24
C GLN A 150 -0.04 -11.42 5.68
N ALA A 151 0.85 -11.11 6.63
CA ALA A 151 0.63 -11.45 8.04
C ALA A 151 -0.65 -10.80 8.59
N LEU A 152 -0.90 -9.54 8.23
CA LEU A 152 -2.10 -8.81 8.63
C LEU A 152 -3.37 -9.47 8.07
N ALA A 153 -3.37 -9.89 6.80
CA ALA A 153 -4.50 -10.60 6.19
C ALA A 153 -4.72 -11.96 6.86
N TYR A 154 -3.66 -12.73 7.07
CA TYR A 154 -3.76 -14.06 7.71
C TYR A 154 -4.20 -13.99 9.18
N SER A 155 -3.98 -12.87 9.87
CA SER A 155 -4.50 -12.66 11.22
C SER A 155 -6.02 -12.46 11.26
N GLY A 156 -6.66 -12.20 10.12
CA GLY A 156 -8.10 -11.96 10.01
C GLY A 156 -8.48 -10.48 10.13
N ALA A 157 -7.55 -9.57 9.88
CA ALA A 157 -7.84 -8.14 9.84
C ALA A 157 -9.00 -7.82 8.85
N PRO A 158 -9.85 -6.84 9.15
CA PRO A 158 -11.05 -6.54 8.35
C PRO A 158 -10.72 -5.80 7.05
N LEU A 159 -9.99 -6.49 6.16
CA LEU A 159 -9.54 -5.98 4.88
C LEU A 159 -10.34 -6.58 3.72
N ALA A 160 -10.72 -5.75 2.74
CA ALA A 160 -11.26 -6.21 1.47
C ALA A 160 -10.17 -6.86 0.60
N GLY A 161 -8.93 -6.36 0.67
CA GLY A 161 -7.81 -6.94 -0.06
C GLY A 161 -6.45 -6.44 0.41
N ILE A 162 -5.41 -7.14 -0.04
CA ILE A 162 -4.02 -6.73 0.16
C ILE A 162 -3.25 -6.75 -1.17
N VAL A 163 -2.24 -5.88 -1.27
CA VAL A 163 -1.27 -5.89 -2.38
C VAL A 163 0.15 -5.96 -1.81
N SER A 164 0.88 -6.99 -2.17
CA SER A 164 2.29 -7.15 -1.83
C SER A 164 3.16 -6.80 -3.04
N PHE A 165 3.94 -5.74 -2.96
CA PHE A 165 4.94 -5.37 -3.96
C PHE A 165 6.31 -5.93 -3.55
N HIS A 166 6.87 -6.81 -4.36
CA HIS A 166 8.17 -7.47 -4.12
C HIS A 166 8.37 -7.91 -2.66
N GLY A 167 7.28 -8.33 -1.99
CA GLY A 167 7.35 -8.86 -0.63
C GLY A 167 7.89 -10.27 -0.58
N GLY A 168 8.61 -10.60 0.49
CA GLY A 168 8.92 -11.98 0.81
C GLY A 168 7.62 -12.78 1.02
N LEU A 169 7.62 -14.03 0.58
CA LEU A 169 6.49 -14.93 0.77
C LEU A 169 6.61 -15.57 2.17
N ILE A 170 5.66 -15.29 3.04
CA ILE A 170 5.65 -15.86 4.38
C ILE A 170 4.84 -17.17 4.41
N PRO A 171 5.18 -18.11 5.30
CA PRO A 171 4.37 -19.31 5.47
C PRO A 171 2.92 -18.98 5.80
N VAL A 172 1.99 -19.67 5.16
CA VAL A 172 0.55 -19.53 5.42
C VAL A 172 0.19 -20.31 6.68
N PRO A 173 -0.28 -19.66 7.75
CA PRO A 173 -0.71 -20.35 8.95
C PRO A 173 -1.88 -21.32 8.66
N ALA A 174 -1.93 -22.45 9.37
CA ALA A 174 -2.96 -23.48 9.14
C ALA A 174 -4.40 -22.95 9.31
N ASP A 175 -4.60 -21.94 10.14
CA ASP A 175 -5.90 -21.32 10.41
C ASP A 175 -6.19 -20.08 9.54
N ALA A 176 -5.23 -19.67 8.69
CA ALA A 176 -5.36 -18.48 7.86
C ALA A 176 -6.56 -18.52 6.92
N ALA A 177 -6.85 -19.68 6.32
CA ALA A 177 -7.97 -19.84 5.39
C ALA A 177 -9.35 -19.61 6.08
N ALA A 178 -9.46 -19.92 7.37
CA ALA A 178 -10.67 -19.66 8.14
C ALA A 178 -10.81 -18.18 8.56
N LYS A 179 -9.69 -17.51 8.79
CA LYS A 179 -9.64 -16.12 9.29
C LYS A 179 -9.65 -15.08 8.18
N ASN A 180 -8.86 -15.29 7.13
CA ASN A 180 -8.68 -14.32 6.05
C ASN A 180 -9.96 -14.11 5.25
N LYS A 181 -10.32 -12.85 5.03
CA LYS A 181 -11.41 -12.42 4.15
C LYS A 181 -10.92 -11.56 2.99
N ALA A 182 -9.66 -11.15 3.05
CA ALA A 182 -9.05 -10.29 2.05
C ALA A 182 -8.73 -11.07 0.77
N LYS A 183 -9.02 -10.49 -0.40
CA LYS A 183 -8.41 -10.90 -1.65
C LYS A 183 -6.93 -10.52 -1.67
N ILE A 184 -6.12 -11.24 -2.42
CA ILE A 184 -4.66 -11.12 -2.36
C ILE A 184 -4.10 -10.83 -3.75
N LEU A 185 -3.36 -9.74 -3.92
CA LEU A 185 -2.58 -9.45 -5.11
C LEU A 185 -1.08 -9.47 -4.77
N MET A 186 -0.34 -10.39 -5.41
CA MET A 186 1.11 -10.47 -5.30
C MET A 186 1.76 -9.94 -6.58
N CYS A 187 2.60 -8.90 -6.43
CA CYS A 187 3.39 -8.30 -7.50
C CYS A 187 4.86 -8.68 -7.30
N HIS A 188 5.32 -9.71 -8.00
CA HIS A 188 6.62 -10.35 -7.81
C HIS A 188 7.61 -10.01 -8.92
N GLY A 189 8.87 -9.76 -8.59
CA GLY A 189 9.96 -9.64 -9.56
C GLY A 189 10.42 -11.02 -10.04
N ALA A 190 10.26 -11.30 -11.35
CA ALA A 190 10.58 -12.64 -11.89
C ALA A 190 12.06 -13.05 -11.74
N MET A 191 12.93 -12.07 -11.48
CA MET A 191 14.39 -12.28 -11.27
C MET A 191 14.79 -11.97 -9.82
N ASP A 192 13.84 -11.96 -8.88
CA ASP A 192 14.09 -11.66 -7.48
C ASP A 192 14.87 -12.80 -6.80
N PRO A 193 16.17 -12.60 -6.46
CA PRO A 193 16.98 -13.66 -5.87
C PRO A 193 16.69 -13.88 -4.37
N LEU A 194 15.88 -13.01 -3.76
CA LEU A 194 15.48 -13.14 -2.33
C LEU A 194 14.22 -14.00 -2.17
N VAL A 195 13.52 -14.29 -3.28
CA VAL A 195 12.34 -15.15 -3.31
C VAL A 195 12.52 -16.19 -4.41
N ASN A 196 13.01 -17.36 -4.04
CA ASN A 196 13.32 -18.43 -4.98
C ASN A 196 12.04 -19.13 -5.50
N LYS A 197 12.23 -19.98 -6.52
CA LYS A 197 11.14 -20.73 -7.14
C LYS A 197 10.40 -21.62 -6.14
N GLU A 198 11.11 -22.25 -5.24
CA GLU A 198 10.56 -23.17 -4.24
C GLU A 198 9.61 -22.41 -3.28
N ALA A 199 9.94 -21.18 -2.91
CA ALA A 199 9.07 -20.33 -2.11
C ALA A 199 7.80 -19.93 -2.88
N VAL A 200 7.90 -19.65 -4.17
CA VAL A 200 6.77 -19.35 -5.04
C VAL A 200 5.85 -20.57 -5.18
N ASP A 201 6.42 -21.75 -5.43
CA ASP A 201 5.67 -23.00 -5.55
C ASP A 201 4.95 -23.35 -4.24
N ALA A 202 5.62 -23.21 -3.09
CA ALA A 202 5.02 -23.46 -1.78
C ALA A 202 3.89 -22.48 -1.48
N PHE A 203 4.08 -21.18 -1.78
CA PHE A 203 3.06 -20.15 -1.62
C PHE A 203 1.83 -20.47 -2.47
N THR A 204 1.99 -20.71 -3.78
CA THR A 204 0.88 -20.96 -4.69
C THR A 204 0.13 -22.25 -4.34
N SER A 205 0.84 -23.31 -3.88
CA SER A 205 0.22 -24.53 -3.37
C SER A 205 -0.66 -24.24 -2.16
N ALA A 206 -0.12 -23.54 -1.16
CA ALA A 206 -0.87 -23.19 0.04
C ALA A 206 -2.10 -22.29 -0.25
N MET A 207 -1.97 -21.34 -1.19
CA MET A 207 -3.09 -20.50 -1.63
C MET A 207 -4.22 -21.34 -2.26
N ASN A 208 -3.85 -22.30 -3.14
CA ASN A 208 -4.81 -23.19 -3.81
C ASN A 208 -5.48 -24.15 -2.82
N GLU A 209 -4.70 -24.78 -1.95
CA GLU A 209 -5.20 -25.70 -0.92
C GLU A 209 -6.16 -24.98 0.06
N GLY A 210 -5.80 -23.77 0.48
CA GLY A 210 -6.61 -22.93 1.35
C GLY A 210 -7.79 -22.24 0.63
N LYS A 211 -7.90 -22.38 -0.71
CA LYS A 211 -8.94 -21.74 -1.54
C LYS A 211 -9.00 -20.22 -1.37
N PHE A 212 -7.84 -19.58 -1.25
CA PHE A 212 -7.77 -18.13 -1.20
C PHE A 212 -8.11 -17.52 -2.56
N ASP A 213 -8.76 -16.36 -2.56
CA ASP A 213 -8.93 -15.53 -3.76
C ASP A 213 -7.63 -14.71 -3.94
N TYR A 214 -6.78 -15.15 -4.90
CA TYR A 214 -5.49 -14.51 -5.11
C TYR A 214 -5.10 -14.38 -6.58
N GLN A 215 -4.26 -13.38 -6.83
CA GLN A 215 -3.54 -13.19 -8.09
C GLN A 215 -2.04 -13.12 -7.79
N PHE A 216 -1.23 -13.86 -8.56
CA PHE A 216 0.22 -13.81 -8.48
C PHE A 216 0.78 -13.39 -9.83
N ILE A 217 1.39 -12.20 -9.90
CA ILE A 217 1.89 -11.63 -11.14
C ILE A 217 3.40 -11.48 -11.07
N SER A 218 4.10 -12.15 -11.97
CA SER A 218 5.56 -12.12 -12.12
C SER A 218 5.97 -11.14 -13.21
N TYR A 219 6.79 -10.15 -12.86
CA TYR A 219 7.26 -9.11 -13.78
C TYR A 219 8.65 -9.47 -14.31
N ALA A 220 8.72 -9.80 -15.61
CA ALA A 220 9.96 -10.19 -16.28
C ALA A 220 11.05 -9.11 -16.16
N GLY A 221 12.30 -9.54 -15.86
CA GLY A 221 13.46 -8.67 -15.71
C GLY A 221 13.47 -7.81 -14.44
N ALA A 222 12.47 -7.90 -13.57
CA ALA A 222 12.46 -7.20 -12.30
C ALA A 222 13.12 -8.05 -11.20
N VAL A 223 13.97 -7.44 -10.40
CA VAL A 223 14.56 -7.98 -9.17
C VAL A 223 13.77 -7.47 -7.95
N HIS A 224 14.25 -7.69 -6.73
CA HIS A 224 13.63 -7.15 -5.52
C HIS A 224 13.64 -5.62 -5.50
N ALA A 225 12.71 -4.97 -4.80
CA ALA A 225 12.56 -3.51 -4.69
C ALA A 225 12.30 -2.78 -6.03
N PHE A 226 11.75 -3.46 -7.03
CA PHE A 226 11.58 -2.91 -8.40
C PHE A 226 10.68 -1.67 -8.49
N THR A 227 9.94 -1.35 -7.45
CA THR A 227 9.06 -0.16 -7.41
C THR A 227 9.74 1.08 -6.84
N ASN A 228 10.94 0.96 -6.24
CA ASN A 228 11.61 2.07 -5.57
C ASN A 228 12.65 2.70 -6.51
N PRO A 229 12.48 3.96 -6.97
CA PRO A 229 13.43 4.64 -7.86
C PRO A 229 14.85 4.78 -7.29
N GLU A 230 15.02 4.78 -5.96
CA GLU A 230 16.32 4.87 -5.31
C GLU A 230 16.98 3.49 -5.09
N ALA A 231 16.33 2.39 -5.52
CA ALA A 231 16.81 1.03 -5.22
C ALA A 231 18.23 0.77 -5.74
N ASP A 232 18.57 1.24 -6.94
CA ASP A 232 19.92 1.04 -7.50
C ASP A 232 21.01 1.75 -6.70
N LYS A 233 20.74 2.96 -6.25
CA LYS A 233 21.64 3.74 -5.39
C LYS A 233 21.84 3.07 -4.03
N VAL A 234 20.74 2.63 -3.42
CA VAL A 234 20.78 1.92 -2.13
C VAL A 234 21.50 0.57 -2.29
N ALA A 235 21.28 -0.15 -3.41
CA ALA A 235 21.97 -1.38 -3.72
C ALA A 235 23.49 -1.18 -3.79
N ALA A 236 23.96 -0.18 -4.51
CA ALA A 236 25.38 0.14 -4.64
C ALA A 236 26.03 0.46 -3.28
N ALA A 237 25.34 1.24 -2.45
CA ALA A 237 25.85 1.63 -1.12
C ALA A 237 25.93 0.47 -0.12
N ASN A 238 25.15 -0.62 -0.33
CA ASN A 238 25.04 -1.74 0.61
C ASN A 238 25.54 -3.08 0.06
N GLY A 239 26.21 -3.11 -1.12
CA GLY A 239 26.67 -4.37 -1.72
C GLY A 239 25.52 -5.31 -2.15
N LEU A 240 24.35 -4.74 -2.50
CA LEU A 240 23.15 -5.46 -2.92
C LEU A 240 22.88 -5.33 -4.43
N THR A 241 23.85 -4.83 -5.21
CA THR A 241 23.76 -4.73 -6.67
C THR A 241 23.36 -6.07 -7.29
N GLY A 242 22.36 -6.07 -8.17
CA GLY A 242 21.81 -7.27 -8.80
C GLY A 242 20.82 -8.05 -7.92
N LYS A 243 20.71 -7.74 -6.63
CA LYS A 243 19.71 -8.32 -5.73
C LYS A 243 18.47 -7.43 -5.60
N ILE A 244 18.68 -6.12 -5.44
CA ILE A 244 17.63 -5.11 -5.46
C ILE A 244 17.92 -4.12 -6.58
N GLY A 245 16.88 -3.56 -7.20
CA GLY A 245 17.06 -2.59 -8.28
C GLY A 245 15.71 -2.11 -8.84
N TYR A 246 15.70 -0.87 -9.35
CA TYR A 246 14.50 -0.27 -9.92
C TYR A 246 14.20 -0.83 -11.31
N ASN A 247 12.92 -1.08 -11.58
CA ASN A 247 12.45 -1.42 -12.92
C ASN A 247 11.20 -0.60 -13.24
N ALA A 248 11.39 0.47 -14.01
CA ALA A 248 10.33 1.43 -14.33
C ALA A 248 9.10 0.80 -15.04
N ALA A 249 9.29 -0.27 -15.84
CA ALA A 249 8.19 -0.95 -16.49
C ALA A 249 7.39 -1.79 -15.52
N ALA A 250 8.07 -2.54 -14.63
CA ALA A 250 7.44 -3.34 -13.60
C ALA A 250 6.72 -2.46 -12.56
N ASP A 251 7.32 -1.34 -12.15
CA ASP A 251 6.70 -0.36 -11.25
C ASP A 251 5.37 0.16 -11.83
N ARG A 252 5.40 0.70 -13.06
CA ARG A 252 4.17 1.20 -13.69
C ARG A 252 3.11 0.12 -13.90
N ARG A 253 3.51 -1.10 -14.29
CA ARG A 253 2.57 -2.20 -14.54
C ARG A 253 1.94 -2.71 -13.26
N SER A 254 2.72 -2.89 -12.20
CA SER A 254 2.24 -3.35 -10.91
C SER A 254 1.31 -2.31 -10.24
N TRP A 255 1.65 -1.02 -10.34
CA TRP A 255 0.78 0.06 -9.89
C TRP A 255 -0.55 0.10 -10.66
N SER A 256 -0.52 -0.11 -11.97
CA SER A 256 -1.73 -0.17 -12.79
C SER A 256 -2.58 -1.39 -12.45
N GLN A 257 -1.96 -2.54 -12.18
CA GLN A 257 -2.66 -3.75 -11.74
C GLN A 257 -3.31 -3.57 -10.36
N MET A 258 -2.61 -2.92 -9.41
CA MET A 258 -3.21 -2.55 -8.12
C MET A 258 -4.47 -1.69 -8.30
N LYS A 259 -4.45 -0.70 -9.23
CA LYS A 259 -5.65 0.12 -9.48
C LYS A 259 -6.82 -0.71 -10.03
N VAL A 260 -6.56 -1.65 -10.93
CA VAL A 260 -7.60 -2.58 -11.43
C VAL A 260 -8.15 -3.43 -10.28
N PHE A 261 -7.27 -3.97 -9.45
CA PHE A 261 -7.65 -4.77 -8.29
C PHE A 261 -8.47 -3.96 -7.27
N PHE A 262 -8.11 -2.71 -7.01
CA PHE A 262 -8.87 -1.83 -6.11
C PHE A 262 -10.25 -1.45 -6.68
N ASN A 263 -10.36 -1.25 -7.99
CA ASN A 263 -11.68 -1.05 -8.62
C ASN A 263 -12.58 -2.26 -8.39
N GLU A 264 -12.06 -3.49 -8.58
CA GLU A 264 -12.79 -4.72 -8.28
C GLU A 264 -13.21 -4.85 -6.80
N LEU A 265 -12.33 -4.41 -5.87
CA LEU A 265 -12.63 -4.48 -4.44
C LEU A 265 -13.69 -3.48 -3.98
N PHE A 266 -13.67 -2.27 -4.53
CA PHE A 266 -14.42 -1.12 -4.03
C PHE A 266 -15.59 -0.70 -4.93
N GLU A 267 -15.79 -1.35 -6.08
CA GLU A 267 -17.00 -1.14 -6.88
C GLU A 267 -18.24 -1.46 -6.05
N LYS A 268 -19.16 -0.48 -5.97
CA LYS A 268 -20.49 -0.71 -5.38
C LYS A 268 -21.24 -1.65 -6.32
N LYS A 269 -21.49 -2.87 -5.87
CA LYS A 269 -22.36 -3.84 -6.55
C LYS A 269 -23.82 -3.37 -6.52
#